data_0df0754fb743128d65886365d8c063cd
#
_entry.id   0df0754fb743128d65886365d8c063cd
#
_cell.length_a   1.000
_cell.length_b   1.000
_cell.length_c   1.000
_cell.angle_alpha   90.00
_cell.angle_beta   90.00
_cell.angle_gamma   90.00
#
_symmetry.space_group_name_H-M   'P 1'
#
loop_
_entity.id
_entity.type
_entity.pdbx_description
1 polymer ?
#
loop_
_entity_poly.entity_id
_entity_poly.type
_entity_poly.pdbx_seq_one_letter_code
_entity_poly.pdbx_strand_id
1 'polypeptide(L)'
;MISGIINLKKEAGMTSHDAVFKLRKILHEKKIGHGGTLDPDVTGVLPIAVGKATRVIEYMTEAGKVYEGEITIGFSTTTEDASGDVVQTTPLTELDEESVDKAMSSFEGQITQTPPMYSAVKVNGKKLYEYARAGQEVERPQRQVTITEFVRTSPIKLENGTARFTFRVACSKGTYVRTLSVDLGAKLGYASHMSALRRTASAGLTLDLALTLS
;
A
#
# COMPACT_ATOMS: atom_id res chain seq x y z
N MET A 1 -31.64 10.01 -9.11
CA MET A 1 -30.34 10.18 -8.44
C MET A 1 -29.99 8.87 -7.75
N ILE A 2 -28.87 8.27 -8.12
CA ILE A 2 -28.37 7.03 -7.51
C ILE A 2 -27.59 7.41 -6.24
N SER A 3 -27.82 6.67 -5.16
CA SER A 3 -27.05 6.85 -3.92
C SER A 3 -26.73 5.49 -3.31
N GLY A 4 -25.48 5.30 -2.90
CA GLY A 4 -25.04 4.06 -2.29
C GLY A 4 -23.53 3.91 -2.27
N ILE A 5 -23.09 2.73 -1.86
CA ILE A 5 -21.67 2.36 -1.81
C ILE A 5 -21.42 1.29 -2.88
N ILE A 6 -20.34 1.46 -3.63
CA ILE A 6 -19.85 0.48 -4.59
C ILE A 6 -18.54 -0.10 -4.06
N ASN A 7 -18.47 -1.41 -3.99
CA ASN A 7 -17.22 -2.13 -3.74
C ASN A 7 -16.53 -2.32 -5.10
N LEU A 8 -15.62 -1.41 -5.42
CA LEU A 8 -14.91 -1.41 -6.70
C LEU A 8 -13.57 -2.14 -6.56
N LYS A 9 -13.29 -3.03 -7.51
CA LYS A 9 -11.95 -3.57 -7.74
C LYS A 9 -11.21 -2.64 -8.68
N LYS A 10 -10.30 -1.83 -8.12
CA LYS A 10 -9.43 -0.98 -8.94
C LYS A 10 -8.36 -1.85 -9.59
N GLU A 11 -8.16 -1.67 -10.89
CA GLU A 11 -7.09 -2.30 -11.65
C GLU A 11 -5.79 -1.50 -11.59
N ALA A 12 -4.68 -2.13 -11.94
CA ALA A 12 -3.40 -1.46 -12.09
C ALA A 12 -3.40 -0.52 -13.29
N GLY A 13 -2.54 0.49 -13.26
CA GLY A 13 -2.38 1.44 -14.35
C GLY A 13 -3.33 2.64 -14.32
N MET A 14 -4.16 2.75 -13.28
CA MET A 14 -5.02 3.92 -13.06
C MET A 14 -4.94 4.42 -11.63
N THR A 15 -5.10 5.72 -11.45
CA THR A 15 -5.22 6.33 -10.11
C THR A 15 -6.62 6.07 -9.53
N SER A 16 -6.77 6.24 -8.22
CA SER A 16 -8.09 6.20 -7.59
C SER A 16 -9.02 7.28 -8.14
N HIS A 17 -8.48 8.45 -8.50
CA HIS A 17 -9.23 9.53 -9.11
C HIS A 17 -9.71 9.17 -10.53
N ASP A 18 -8.89 8.49 -11.32
CA ASP A 18 -9.29 8.00 -12.64
C ASP A 18 -10.48 7.05 -12.57
N ALA A 19 -10.48 6.16 -11.56
CA ALA A 19 -11.61 5.25 -11.31
C ALA A 19 -12.89 6.02 -10.99
N VAL A 20 -12.82 7.03 -10.13
CA VAL A 20 -13.95 7.92 -9.82
C VAL A 20 -14.45 8.65 -11.07
N PHE A 21 -13.54 9.17 -11.88
CA PHE A 21 -13.90 9.86 -13.11
C PHE A 21 -14.62 8.95 -14.12
N LYS A 22 -14.16 7.73 -14.29
CA LYS A 22 -14.84 6.71 -15.12
C LYS A 22 -16.24 6.40 -14.59
N LEU A 23 -16.40 6.22 -13.29
CA LEU A 23 -17.70 5.97 -12.68
C LEU A 23 -18.67 7.13 -12.85
N ARG A 24 -18.22 8.38 -12.78
CA ARG A 24 -19.06 9.55 -13.06
C ARG A 24 -19.67 9.52 -14.45
N LYS A 25 -18.91 9.03 -15.43
CA LYS A 25 -19.40 8.85 -16.82
C LYS A 25 -20.38 7.68 -16.93
N ILE A 26 -20.05 6.54 -16.32
CA ILE A 26 -20.90 5.34 -16.40
C ILE A 26 -22.26 5.57 -15.73
N LEU A 27 -22.26 6.19 -14.55
CA LEU A 27 -23.45 6.38 -13.74
C LEU A 27 -24.20 7.70 -14.02
N HIS A 28 -23.63 8.56 -14.88
CA HIS A 28 -24.15 9.91 -15.12
C HIS A 28 -24.39 10.71 -13.82
N GLU A 29 -23.53 10.50 -12.82
CA GLU A 29 -23.61 11.13 -11.49
C GLU A 29 -22.29 11.85 -11.21
N LYS A 30 -22.38 13.15 -10.89
CA LYS A 30 -21.19 13.97 -10.60
C LYS A 30 -20.68 13.76 -9.16
N LYS A 31 -21.60 13.49 -8.23
CA LYS A 31 -21.29 13.36 -6.82
C LYS A 31 -20.82 11.95 -6.48
N ILE A 32 -19.55 11.68 -6.74
CA ILE A 32 -18.88 10.41 -6.46
C ILE A 32 -17.50 10.70 -5.84
N GLY A 33 -17.14 9.94 -4.82
CA GLY A 33 -15.83 9.97 -4.21
C GLY A 33 -15.39 8.58 -3.73
N HIS A 34 -14.11 8.44 -3.36
CA HIS A 34 -13.56 7.19 -2.85
C HIS A 34 -13.16 7.28 -1.38
N GLY A 35 -13.13 6.15 -0.70
CA GLY A 35 -12.80 6.02 0.73
C GLY A 35 -11.41 5.44 0.99
N GLY A 36 -10.38 6.03 0.42
CA GLY A 36 -8.99 5.63 0.66
C GLY A 36 -8.21 5.36 -0.64
N THR A 37 -7.18 6.15 -0.86
CA THR A 37 -6.35 6.10 -2.07
C THR A 37 -5.58 4.78 -2.19
N LEU A 38 -5.52 4.26 -3.41
CA LEU A 38 -4.57 3.23 -3.84
C LEU A 38 -3.59 3.84 -4.83
N ASP A 39 -2.31 3.50 -4.70
CA ASP A 39 -1.29 3.87 -5.69
C ASP A 39 -1.65 3.28 -7.07
N PRO A 40 -1.17 3.88 -8.20
CA PRO A 40 -1.57 3.43 -9.54
C PRO A 40 -1.36 1.94 -9.81
N ASP A 41 -0.25 1.37 -9.36
CA ASP A 41 0.07 -0.04 -9.58
C ASP A 41 -0.55 -1.01 -8.56
N VAL A 42 -1.16 -0.47 -7.51
CA VAL A 42 -1.86 -1.26 -6.48
C VAL A 42 -3.28 -1.54 -6.93
N THR A 43 -3.68 -2.79 -6.83
CA THR A 43 -5.03 -3.26 -7.19
C THR A 43 -5.87 -3.52 -5.94
N GLY A 44 -7.14 -3.80 -6.16
CA GLY A 44 -8.03 -4.30 -5.12
C GLY A 44 -9.15 -3.36 -4.70
N VAL A 45 -9.62 -3.55 -3.49
CA VAL A 45 -10.81 -2.89 -2.96
C VAL A 45 -10.62 -1.38 -2.85
N LEU A 46 -11.42 -0.65 -3.59
CA LEU A 46 -11.55 0.81 -3.51
C LEU A 46 -13.02 1.14 -3.21
N PRO A 47 -13.36 1.46 -1.96
CA PRO A 47 -14.72 1.86 -1.60
C PRO A 47 -15.11 3.14 -2.32
N ILE A 48 -16.26 3.12 -3.00
CA ILE A 48 -16.81 4.27 -3.73
C ILE A 48 -18.13 4.67 -3.10
N ALA A 49 -18.30 5.94 -2.84
CA ALA A 49 -19.57 6.52 -2.39
C ALA A 49 -20.20 7.35 -3.51
N VAL A 50 -21.49 7.13 -3.76
CA VAL A 50 -22.26 7.76 -4.84
C VAL A 50 -23.41 8.58 -4.25
N GLY A 51 -23.60 9.79 -4.74
CA GLY A 51 -24.72 10.65 -4.37
C GLY A 51 -24.70 11.05 -2.90
N LYS A 52 -25.80 10.82 -2.18
CA LYS A 52 -25.90 11.15 -0.76
C LYS A 52 -24.92 10.37 0.13
N ALA A 53 -24.51 9.18 -0.32
CA ALA A 53 -23.55 8.35 0.41
C ALA A 53 -22.12 8.94 0.49
N THR A 54 -21.79 9.98 -0.29
CA THR A 54 -20.51 10.68 -0.16
C THR A 54 -20.28 11.26 1.24
N ARG A 55 -21.32 11.40 2.05
CA ARG A 55 -21.23 11.83 3.44
C ARG A 55 -20.49 10.83 4.35
N VAL A 56 -20.41 9.56 3.95
CA VAL A 56 -19.72 8.53 4.75
C VAL A 56 -18.28 8.26 4.30
N ILE A 57 -17.76 9.02 3.32
CA ILE A 57 -16.38 8.86 2.82
C ILE A 57 -15.36 8.94 3.95
N GLU A 58 -15.52 9.88 4.87
CA GLU A 58 -14.61 10.05 6.01
C GLU A 58 -14.50 8.74 6.83
N TYR A 59 -15.63 8.14 7.16
CA TYR A 59 -15.65 6.86 7.91
C TYR A 59 -15.00 5.73 7.14
N MET A 60 -15.19 5.65 5.82
CA MET A 60 -14.53 4.64 4.98
C MET A 60 -13.01 4.85 4.93
N THR A 61 -12.57 6.09 4.87
CA THR A 61 -11.14 6.45 4.88
C THR A 61 -10.49 6.12 6.22
N GLU A 62 -11.20 6.35 7.33
CA GLU A 62 -10.72 6.06 8.69
C GLU A 62 -10.62 4.56 9.00
N ALA A 63 -11.36 3.72 8.29
CA ALA A 63 -11.40 2.28 8.53
C ALA A 63 -10.06 1.60 8.31
N GLY A 64 -9.82 0.54 9.06
CA GLY A 64 -8.67 -0.36 8.87
C GLY A 64 -8.70 -1.05 7.51
N LYS A 65 -7.55 -1.54 7.07
CA LYS A 65 -7.36 -2.14 5.75
C LYS A 65 -6.58 -3.44 5.86
N VAL A 66 -6.83 -4.34 4.90
CA VAL A 66 -6.08 -5.58 4.76
C VAL A 66 -5.46 -5.60 3.36
N TYR A 67 -4.18 -5.93 3.31
CA TYR A 67 -3.40 -6.06 2.08
C TYR A 67 -2.77 -7.45 2.00
N GLU A 68 -2.59 -7.92 0.79
CA GLU A 68 -1.73 -9.03 0.44
C GLU A 68 -0.73 -8.57 -0.61
N GLY A 69 0.48 -9.08 -0.55
CA GLY A 69 1.50 -8.69 -1.51
C GLY A 69 2.72 -9.57 -1.46
N GLU A 70 3.80 -9.09 -2.06
CA GLU A 70 5.10 -9.74 -2.10
C GLU A 70 6.19 -8.79 -1.62
N ILE A 71 7.09 -9.31 -0.80
CA ILE A 71 8.32 -8.63 -0.40
C ILE A 71 9.48 -9.33 -1.09
N THR A 72 10.37 -8.53 -1.67
CA THR A 72 11.64 -8.97 -2.24
C THR A 72 12.78 -8.45 -1.39
N ILE A 73 13.58 -9.36 -0.84
CA ILE A 73 14.79 -9.08 -0.05
C ILE A 73 16.00 -9.32 -0.92
N GLY A 74 16.98 -8.43 -0.90
CA GLY A 74 18.21 -8.50 -1.67
C GLY A 74 18.55 -7.21 -2.40
N PHE A 75 17.59 -6.34 -2.66
CA PHE A 75 17.83 -4.98 -3.15
C PHE A 75 16.68 -4.05 -2.80
N SER A 76 16.99 -2.77 -2.71
CA SER A 76 16.02 -1.70 -2.51
C SER A 76 15.86 -0.85 -3.77
N THR A 77 14.76 -0.09 -3.82
CA THR A 77 14.45 0.81 -4.95
C THR A 77 14.17 2.23 -4.48
N THR A 78 14.24 3.18 -5.39
CA THR A 78 13.97 4.60 -5.12
C THR A 78 12.55 4.86 -4.62
N THR A 79 11.57 4.06 -5.08
CA THR A 79 10.15 4.19 -4.72
C THR A 79 9.70 3.26 -3.60
N GLU A 80 10.59 2.37 -3.13
CA GLU A 80 10.31 1.32 -2.15
C GLU A 80 9.35 0.23 -2.67
N ASP A 81 9.02 0.24 -3.95
CA ASP A 81 8.28 -0.78 -4.70
C ASP A 81 9.03 -1.19 -5.98
N ALA A 82 8.44 -2.06 -6.78
CA ALA A 82 9.07 -2.59 -7.99
C ALA A 82 9.20 -1.57 -9.14
N SER A 83 8.55 -0.42 -9.06
CA SER A 83 8.55 0.58 -10.15
C SER A 83 9.79 1.49 -10.17
N GLY A 84 10.52 1.57 -9.06
CA GLY A 84 11.70 2.43 -8.95
C GLY A 84 13.00 1.77 -9.41
N ASP A 85 14.04 2.60 -9.55
CA ASP A 85 15.39 2.14 -9.86
C ASP A 85 16.05 1.51 -8.63
N VAL A 86 16.95 0.53 -8.86
CA VAL A 86 17.71 -0.10 -7.79
C VAL A 86 18.65 0.92 -7.12
N VAL A 87 18.60 0.99 -5.80
CA VAL A 87 19.43 1.89 -4.98
C VAL A 87 20.56 1.13 -4.31
N GLN A 88 20.24 0.04 -3.62
CA GLN A 88 21.19 -0.75 -2.86
C GLN A 88 20.95 -2.23 -3.11
N THR A 89 22.03 -3.00 -3.25
CA THR A 89 21.99 -4.44 -3.42
C THR A 89 22.73 -5.12 -2.28
N THR A 90 22.07 -6.06 -1.63
CA THR A 90 22.62 -6.90 -0.55
C THR A 90 22.26 -8.35 -0.86
N PRO A 91 23.01 -9.01 -1.78
CA PRO A 91 22.64 -10.35 -2.22
C PRO A 91 22.72 -11.36 -1.07
N LEU A 92 21.82 -12.35 -1.11
CA LEU A 92 21.77 -13.42 -0.11
C LEU A 92 21.54 -14.77 -0.80
N THR A 93 22.04 -15.83 -0.18
CA THR A 93 21.89 -17.20 -0.67
C THR A 93 21.04 -18.07 0.25
N GLU A 94 20.76 -17.57 1.45
CA GLU A 94 19.91 -18.24 2.42
C GLU A 94 19.12 -17.21 3.23
N LEU A 95 17.95 -17.58 3.66
CA LEU A 95 17.12 -16.79 4.57
C LEU A 95 16.22 -17.74 5.35
N ASP A 96 16.35 -17.69 6.69
CA ASP A 96 15.60 -18.55 7.58
C ASP A 96 14.16 -18.07 7.74
N GLU A 97 13.19 -18.95 7.46
CA GLU A 97 11.76 -18.63 7.56
C GLU A 97 11.34 -18.25 8.98
N GLU A 98 11.86 -18.94 9.99
CA GLU A 98 11.56 -18.62 11.39
C GLU A 98 12.05 -17.22 11.78
N SER A 99 13.23 -16.83 11.33
CA SER A 99 13.77 -15.49 11.54
C SER A 99 12.92 -14.42 10.87
N VAL A 100 12.43 -14.68 9.66
CA VAL A 100 11.52 -13.77 8.96
C VAL A 100 10.19 -13.65 9.70
N ASP A 101 9.59 -14.76 10.09
CA ASP A 101 8.31 -14.78 10.80
C ASP A 101 8.40 -14.05 12.14
N LYS A 102 9.48 -14.24 12.87
CA LYS A 102 9.74 -13.55 14.14
C LYS A 102 9.94 -12.04 13.93
N ALA A 103 10.68 -11.64 12.91
CA ALA A 103 10.87 -10.24 12.58
C ALA A 103 9.53 -9.59 12.17
N MET A 104 8.71 -10.27 11.37
CA MET A 104 7.38 -9.78 10.99
C MET A 104 6.48 -9.59 12.21
N SER A 105 6.41 -10.56 13.09
CA SER A 105 5.62 -10.48 14.33
C SER A 105 6.04 -9.30 15.21
N SER A 106 7.31 -8.92 15.19
CA SER A 106 7.82 -7.79 15.98
C SER A 106 7.28 -6.44 15.55
N PHE A 107 6.75 -6.32 14.34
CA PHE A 107 6.08 -5.11 13.84
C PHE A 107 4.60 -5.02 14.23
N GLU A 108 4.03 -6.08 14.79
CA GLU A 108 2.63 -6.03 15.27
C GLU A 108 2.51 -5.12 16.48
N GLY A 109 1.38 -4.41 16.58
CA GLY A 109 1.13 -3.38 17.57
C GLY A 109 1.30 -1.98 16.99
N GLN A 110 1.55 -1.00 17.86
CA GLN A 110 1.77 0.38 17.46
C GLN A 110 3.22 0.58 17.05
N ILE A 111 3.44 1.09 15.86
CA ILE A 111 4.77 1.40 15.32
C ILE A 111 4.84 2.81 14.77
N THR A 112 6.06 3.35 14.66
CA THR A 112 6.32 4.64 14.02
C THR A 112 6.85 4.41 12.61
N GLN A 113 6.25 5.11 11.63
CA GLN A 113 6.70 5.07 10.24
C GLN A 113 7.13 6.45 9.76
N THR A 114 8.17 6.47 8.93
CA THR A 114 8.54 7.62 8.10
C THR A 114 8.00 7.37 6.70
N PRO A 115 7.10 8.23 6.15
CA PRO A 115 6.51 8.00 4.83
C PRO A 115 7.58 7.98 3.74
N PRO A 116 7.36 7.21 2.65
CA PRO A 116 8.29 7.22 1.52
C PRO A 116 8.33 8.60 0.86
N MET A 117 9.47 8.96 0.25
CA MET A 117 9.61 10.22 -0.50
C MET A 117 8.61 10.31 -1.65
N TYR A 118 8.33 9.19 -2.34
CA TYR A 118 7.32 9.11 -3.38
C TYR A 118 5.92 8.90 -2.78
N SER A 119 5.46 9.90 -2.04
CA SER A 119 4.13 9.91 -1.41
C SER A 119 3.46 11.29 -1.53
N ALA A 120 2.17 11.34 -1.25
CA ALA A 120 1.37 12.57 -1.28
C ALA A 120 1.40 13.38 0.03
N VAL A 121 2.18 12.97 1.02
CA VAL A 121 2.36 13.70 2.27
C VAL A 121 2.93 15.08 1.97
N LYS A 122 2.33 16.11 2.55
CA LYS A 122 2.76 17.50 2.37
C LYS A 122 3.72 17.94 3.47
N VAL A 123 4.79 18.60 3.05
CA VAL A 123 5.75 19.29 3.92
C VAL A 123 5.98 20.68 3.33
N ASN A 124 5.80 21.72 4.11
CA ASN A 124 5.93 23.12 3.66
C ASN A 124 5.11 23.43 2.37
N GLY A 125 3.89 22.86 2.30
CA GLY A 125 2.96 23.11 1.19
C GLY A 125 3.20 22.28 -0.08
N LYS A 126 4.30 21.55 -0.18
CA LYS A 126 4.63 20.65 -1.30
C LYS A 126 4.49 19.18 -0.89
N LYS A 127 4.09 18.35 -1.83
CA LYS A 127 4.05 16.90 -1.61
C LYS A 127 5.46 16.31 -1.64
N LEU A 128 5.71 15.25 -0.87
CA LEU A 128 7.03 14.62 -0.80
C LEU A 128 7.52 14.14 -2.18
N TYR A 129 6.64 13.64 -3.06
CA TYR A 129 7.05 13.23 -4.40
C TYR A 129 7.57 14.40 -5.25
N GLU A 130 7.13 15.64 -4.97
CA GLU A 130 7.63 16.84 -5.67
C GLU A 130 9.07 17.16 -5.28
N TYR A 131 9.41 16.98 -3.99
CA TYR A 131 10.79 17.07 -3.52
C TYR A 131 11.66 15.95 -4.13
N ALA A 132 11.15 14.71 -4.16
CA ALA A 132 11.86 13.57 -4.73
C ALA A 132 12.20 13.79 -6.22
N ARG A 133 11.23 14.26 -7.01
CA ARG A 133 11.45 14.56 -8.43
C ARG A 133 12.44 15.71 -8.67
N ALA A 134 12.50 16.66 -7.75
CA ALA A 134 13.45 17.78 -7.82
C ALA A 134 14.84 17.42 -7.26
N GLY A 135 15.03 16.19 -6.77
CA GLY A 135 16.28 15.78 -6.11
C GLY A 135 16.56 16.52 -4.80
N GLN A 136 15.52 17.06 -4.17
CA GLN A 136 15.61 17.81 -2.93
C GLN A 136 15.34 16.92 -1.72
N GLU A 137 16.18 17.00 -0.71
CA GLU A 137 15.92 16.36 0.57
C GLU A 137 15.08 17.28 1.45
N VAL A 138 14.19 16.67 2.26
CA VAL A 138 13.37 17.35 3.24
C VAL A 138 13.14 16.40 4.42
N GLU A 139 13.07 16.94 5.61
CA GLU A 139 12.71 16.16 6.78
C GLU A 139 11.26 15.67 6.66
N ARG A 140 11.08 14.36 6.76
CA ARG A 140 9.78 13.72 6.63
C ARG A 140 9.11 13.57 7.98
N PRO A 141 7.83 13.94 8.13
CA PRO A 141 7.10 13.76 9.38
C PRO A 141 6.91 12.28 9.68
N GLN A 142 7.19 11.88 10.91
CA GLN A 142 6.86 10.54 11.38
C GLN A 142 5.40 10.45 11.81
N ARG A 143 4.81 9.28 11.64
CA ARG A 143 3.46 8.98 12.12
C ARG A 143 3.40 7.63 12.82
N GLN A 144 2.46 7.53 13.76
CA GLN A 144 2.16 6.26 14.39
C GLN A 144 1.04 5.55 13.65
N VAL A 145 1.21 4.26 13.43
CA VAL A 145 0.20 3.37 12.84
C VAL A 145 0.12 2.10 13.66
N THR A 146 -0.99 1.37 13.51
CA THR A 146 -1.20 0.11 14.20
C THR A 146 -1.21 -1.04 13.19
N ILE A 147 -0.39 -2.04 13.42
CA ILE A 147 -0.35 -3.28 12.66
C ILE A 147 -1.00 -4.37 13.52
N THR A 148 -2.15 -4.88 13.11
CA THR A 148 -2.86 -5.91 13.84
C THR A 148 -2.42 -7.32 13.46
N GLU A 149 -1.94 -7.50 12.22
CA GLU A 149 -1.43 -8.77 11.70
C GLU A 149 -0.38 -8.50 10.65
N PHE A 150 0.73 -9.21 10.70
CA PHE A 150 1.75 -9.19 9.65
C PHE A 150 2.39 -10.57 9.56
N VAL A 151 1.96 -11.36 8.56
CA VAL A 151 2.31 -12.78 8.43
C VAL A 151 2.76 -13.12 7.01
N ARG A 152 3.72 -14.03 6.91
CA ARG A 152 4.16 -14.62 5.65
C ARG A 152 3.15 -15.69 5.21
N THR A 153 2.78 -15.68 3.95
CA THR A 153 1.74 -16.55 3.39
C THR A 153 2.25 -17.54 2.34
N SER A 154 3.56 -17.55 2.08
CA SER A 154 4.21 -18.51 1.16
C SER A 154 5.57 -18.96 1.70
N PRO A 155 6.12 -20.08 1.19
CA PRO A 155 7.54 -20.38 1.36
C PRO A 155 8.42 -19.26 0.81
N ILE A 156 9.63 -19.16 1.32
CA ILE A 156 10.64 -18.22 0.80
C ILE A 156 11.27 -18.83 -0.45
N LYS A 157 11.21 -18.09 -1.55
CA LYS A 157 11.84 -18.45 -2.82
C LYS A 157 13.16 -17.72 -2.96
N LEU A 158 14.26 -18.47 -3.00
CA LEU A 158 15.62 -17.95 -3.23
C LEU A 158 15.97 -18.07 -4.70
N GLU A 159 16.34 -16.96 -5.32
CA GLU A 159 16.71 -16.91 -6.74
C GLU A 159 17.59 -15.70 -7.04
N ASN A 160 18.73 -15.90 -7.72
CA ASN A 160 19.59 -14.81 -8.19
C ASN A 160 20.00 -13.78 -7.11
N GLY A 161 20.31 -14.24 -5.91
CA GLY A 161 20.71 -13.37 -4.80
C GLY A 161 19.57 -12.62 -4.14
N THR A 162 18.32 -12.99 -4.43
CA THR A 162 17.13 -12.45 -3.81
C THR A 162 16.31 -13.51 -3.09
N ALA A 163 15.54 -13.07 -2.10
CA ALA A 163 14.53 -13.89 -1.43
C ALA A 163 13.17 -13.22 -1.58
N ARG A 164 12.18 -13.97 -2.04
CA ARG A 164 10.80 -13.49 -2.25
C ARG A 164 9.82 -14.33 -1.47
N PHE A 165 8.85 -13.69 -0.89
CA PHE A 165 7.72 -14.34 -0.24
C PHE A 165 6.49 -13.44 -0.26
N THR A 166 5.32 -14.06 -0.21
CA THR A 166 4.06 -13.34 -0.08
C THR A 166 3.72 -13.11 1.39
N PHE A 167 2.92 -12.11 1.65
CA PHE A 167 2.51 -11.71 2.99
C PHE A 167 1.07 -11.22 3.02
N ARG A 168 0.53 -11.17 4.22
CA ARG A 168 -0.73 -10.52 4.54
C ARG A 168 -0.49 -9.55 5.70
N VAL A 169 -1.05 -8.34 5.58
CA VAL A 169 -1.00 -7.31 6.61
C VAL A 169 -2.37 -6.73 6.85
N ALA A 170 -2.78 -6.65 8.12
CA ALA A 170 -3.95 -5.92 8.55
C ALA A 170 -3.47 -4.72 9.39
N CYS A 171 -3.91 -3.52 9.02
CA CYS A 171 -3.34 -2.29 9.56
C CYS A 171 -4.35 -1.15 9.61
N SER A 172 -4.02 -0.13 10.40
CA SER A 172 -4.77 1.11 10.49
C SER A 172 -4.60 1.96 9.21
N LYS A 173 -5.47 2.94 9.03
CA LYS A 173 -5.34 3.94 7.96
C LYS A 173 -3.96 4.60 7.99
N GLY A 174 -3.50 5.06 6.84
CA GLY A 174 -2.25 5.80 6.71
C GLY A 174 -0.99 4.97 6.86
N THR A 175 -1.10 3.65 6.96
CA THR A 175 0.04 2.73 6.96
C THR A 175 0.63 2.64 5.55
N TYR A 176 1.95 2.83 5.45
CA TYR A 176 2.71 2.60 4.21
C TYR A 176 3.28 1.20 4.22
N VAL A 177 2.69 0.29 3.44
CA VAL A 177 3.18 -1.09 3.31
C VAL A 177 4.56 -1.13 2.63
N ARG A 178 4.85 -0.17 1.75
CA ARG A 178 6.19 0.02 1.18
C ARG A 178 7.23 0.23 2.27
N THR A 179 7.00 1.14 3.20
CA THR A 179 7.89 1.42 4.34
C THR A 179 8.02 0.19 5.25
N LEU A 180 6.91 -0.48 5.55
CA LEU A 180 6.92 -1.71 6.36
C LEU A 180 7.82 -2.79 5.74
N SER A 181 7.76 -2.92 4.41
CA SER A 181 8.58 -3.88 3.66
C SER A 181 10.08 -3.57 3.73
N VAL A 182 10.44 -2.30 3.59
CA VAL A 182 11.83 -1.82 3.73
C VAL A 182 12.34 -1.99 5.16
N ASP A 183 11.52 -1.64 6.15
CA ASP A 183 11.87 -1.76 7.56
C ASP A 183 12.07 -3.22 7.99
N LEU A 184 11.26 -4.14 7.45
CA LEU A 184 11.45 -5.58 7.68
C LEU A 184 12.81 -6.05 7.16
N GLY A 185 13.17 -5.68 5.94
CA GLY A 185 14.48 -6.01 5.36
C GLY A 185 15.63 -5.46 6.20
N ALA A 186 15.54 -4.20 6.61
CA ALA A 186 16.54 -3.56 7.47
C ALA A 186 16.71 -4.30 8.80
N LYS A 187 15.61 -4.75 9.42
CA LYS A 187 15.66 -5.54 10.64
C LYS A 187 16.35 -6.89 10.46
N LEU A 188 16.24 -7.49 9.28
CA LEU A 188 16.93 -8.72 8.90
C LEU A 188 18.37 -8.48 8.42
N GLY A 189 18.78 -7.22 8.22
CA GLY A 189 20.11 -6.84 7.77
C GLY A 189 20.27 -6.73 6.25
N TYR A 190 19.18 -6.57 5.50
CA TYR A 190 19.18 -6.54 4.04
C TYR A 190 18.41 -5.36 3.47
N ALA A 191 18.81 -4.92 2.27
CA ALA A 191 17.98 -4.06 1.43
C ALA A 191 16.78 -4.84 0.92
N SER A 192 15.63 -4.18 0.83
CA SER A 192 14.37 -4.81 0.41
C SER A 192 13.40 -3.79 -0.17
N HIS A 193 12.35 -4.28 -0.81
CA HIS A 193 11.24 -3.47 -1.31
C HIS A 193 9.96 -4.31 -1.40
N MET A 194 8.85 -3.61 -1.53
CA MET A 194 7.54 -4.21 -1.78
C MET A 194 7.38 -4.44 -3.29
N SER A 195 7.41 -5.69 -3.74
CA SER A 195 7.39 -6.01 -5.17
C SER A 195 5.99 -6.19 -5.76
N ALA A 196 4.98 -6.43 -4.93
CA ALA A 196 3.57 -6.46 -5.33
C ALA A 196 2.66 -6.11 -4.16
N LEU A 197 1.50 -5.54 -4.46
CA LEU A 197 0.49 -5.22 -3.44
C LEU A 197 -0.92 -5.20 -4.04
N ARG A 198 -1.86 -5.76 -3.30
CA ARG A 198 -3.30 -5.59 -3.51
C ARG A 198 -4.01 -5.37 -2.19
N ARG A 199 -5.03 -4.53 -2.18
CA ARG A 199 -5.89 -4.36 -1.00
C ARG A 199 -7.05 -5.35 -1.08
N THR A 200 -7.16 -6.23 -0.09
CA THR A 200 -8.17 -7.29 -0.06
C THR A 200 -9.40 -6.93 0.78
N ALA A 201 -9.26 -5.95 1.67
CA ALA A 201 -10.39 -5.45 2.45
C ALA A 201 -10.23 -3.98 2.84
N SER A 202 -11.32 -3.25 2.88
CA SER A 202 -11.40 -1.88 3.38
C SER A 202 -12.85 -1.55 3.73
N ALA A 203 -13.09 -0.93 4.89
CA ALA A 203 -14.40 -0.47 5.33
C ALA A 203 -15.50 -1.55 5.29
N GLY A 204 -15.15 -2.79 5.65
CA GLY A 204 -16.08 -3.92 5.62
C GLY A 204 -16.35 -4.52 4.24
N LEU A 205 -15.74 -3.96 3.18
CA LEU A 205 -15.82 -4.48 1.81
C LEU A 205 -14.63 -5.40 1.54
N THR A 206 -14.88 -6.51 0.82
CA THR A 206 -13.89 -7.53 0.52
C THR A 206 -13.70 -7.75 -0.98
N LEU A 207 -12.52 -8.21 -1.37
CA LEU A 207 -12.14 -8.34 -2.78
C LEU A 207 -12.99 -9.38 -3.55
N ASP A 208 -13.39 -10.45 -2.89
CA ASP A 208 -14.22 -11.51 -3.48
C ASP A 208 -15.58 -11.03 -3.94
N LEU A 209 -16.11 -9.95 -3.37
CA LEU A 209 -17.38 -9.32 -3.72
C LEU A 209 -17.23 -8.04 -4.55
N ALA A 210 -16.02 -7.69 -4.94
CA ALA A 210 -15.76 -6.44 -5.65
C ALA A 210 -16.12 -6.53 -7.14
N LEU A 211 -16.64 -5.42 -7.67
CA LEU A 211 -17.02 -5.27 -9.07
C LEU A 211 -15.92 -4.56 -9.86
N THR A 212 -15.73 -4.96 -11.10
CA THR A 212 -14.83 -4.27 -12.05
C THR A 212 -15.54 -3.11 -12.75
N LEU A 213 -14.77 -2.25 -13.43
CA LEU A 213 -15.32 -1.16 -14.26
C LEU A 213 -15.86 -1.62 -15.62
N SER A 214 -15.57 -2.86 -16.00
CA SER A 214 -16.02 -3.49 -17.26
C SER A 214 -17.11 -4.53 -17.01
#